data_b072036c5eb749b96c0a681e76bc6c5a
#
_entry.id   b072036c5eb749b96c0a681e76bc6c5a
#
_cell.length_a   1.000
_cell.length_b   1.000
_cell.length_c   1.000
_cell.angle_alpha   90.00
_cell.angle_beta   90.00
_cell.angle_gamma   90.00
#
_symmetry.space_group_name_H-M   'P 1'
#
loop_
_entity.id
_entity.type
_entity.pdbx_description
1 polymer ?
#
loop_
_entity_poly.entity_id
_entity_poly.type
_entity_poly.pdbx_seq_one_letter_code
_entity_poly.pdbx_strand_id
1 'polypeptide(L)'
;TKKLEEANLENSKDNEDKRLLREEISEDDIAQVISVWTGIPVSKMLASEKQKYLSLENVLHKRVIGQDEAINSVADAIRRNRAGLSDENKPLGSFLFIGPTGVGKTELAKTLADFLFNDEKSLTRIDMSEYMEKFSVSRLIGAPPGYVGYDEGGQLTEAVRRRPYSVILFDEIEKAHPDVFNVLLQ
;
A
#
# COMPACT_ATOMS: atom_id res chain seq x y z
N THR A 1 -8.57 9.29 -51.13
CA THR A 1 -8.17 9.60 -49.74
C THR A 1 -9.37 9.60 -48.79
N LYS A 2 -10.49 10.26 -49.09
CA LYS A 2 -11.68 10.26 -48.20
C LYS A 2 -12.29 8.88 -47.95
N LYS A 3 -12.33 7.99 -48.95
CA LYS A 3 -12.86 6.61 -48.77
C LYS A 3 -12.00 5.71 -47.86
N LEU A 4 -10.70 5.98 -47.73
CA LEU A 4 -9.80 5.28 -46.81
C LEU A 4 -9.95 5.77 -45.37
N GLU A 5 -10.25 7.05 -45.18
CA GLU A 5 -10.52 7.62 -43.85
C GLU A 5 -11.89 7.19 -43.32
N GLU A 6 -12.91 7.09 -44.17
CA GLU A 6 -14.23 6.56 -43.78
C GLU A 6 -14.17 5.06 -43.45
N ALA A 7 -13.44 4.26 -44.21
CA ALA A 7 -13.24 2.83 -43.92
C ALA A 7 -12.44 2.59 -42.63
N ASN A 8 -11.48 3.45 -42.29
CA ASN A 8 -10.76 3.37 -41.04
C ASN A 8 -11.61 3.82 -39.83
N LEU A 9 -12.54 4.74 -40.00
CA LEU A 9 -13.48 5.18 -38.97
C LEU A 9 -14.59 4.15 -38.69
N GLU A 10 -15.03 3.40 -39.67
CA GLU A 10 -16.00 2.30 -39.50
C GLU A 10 -15.34 1.08 -38.85
N ASN A 11 -14.08 0.76 -39.17
CA ASN A 11 -13.33 -0.33 -38.56
C ASN A 11 -12.94 -0.04 -37.10
N SER A 12 -12.87 1.20 -36.67
CA SER A 12 -12.53 1.55 -35.29
C SER A 12 -13.69 1.43 -34.31
N LYS A 13 -14.94 1.39 -34.77
CA LYS A 13 -16.12 1.32 -33.92
C LYS A 13 -16.61 -0.12 -33.60
N ASP A 14 -16.28 -1.10 -34.46
CA ASP A 14 -16.79 -2.47 -34.33
C ASP A 14 -15.79 -3.49 -33.74
N ASN A 15 -14.60 -3.07 -33.32
CA ASN A 15 -13.52 -4.02 -33.00
C ASN A 15 -12.81 -3.81 -31.65
N GLU A 16 -13.39 -3.09 -30.68
CA GLU A 16 -12.77 -3.02 -29.34
C GLU A 16 -12.79 -4.36 -28.60
N ASP A 17 -13.74 -5.25 -28.90
CA ASP A 17 -13.89 -6.55 -28.21
C ASP A 17 -13.31 -7.77 -28.95
N LYS A 18 -12.74 -7.61 -30.15
CA LYS A 18 -12.31 -8.76 -30.98
C LYS A 18 -10.86 -8.78 -31.43
N ARG A 19 -10.01 -7.82 -31.02
CA ARG A 19 -8.59 -7.88 -31.38
C ARG A 19 -7.81 -8.72 -30.37
N LEU A 20 -7.51 -9.97 -30.77
CA LEU A 20 -6.58 -10.87 -30.05
C LEU A 20 -5.12 -10.37 -30.05
N LEU A 21 -4.78 -9.40 -30.94
CA LEU A 21 -3.46 -8.76 -31.01
C LEU A 21 -3.67 -7.26 -31.25
N ARG A 22 -3.20 -6.44 -30.33
CA ARG A 22 -3.11 -4.99 -30.54
C ARG A 22 -1.83 -4.70 -31.33
N GLU A 23 -1.93 -3.92 -32.41
CA GLU A 23 -0.79 -3.54 -33.25
C GLU A 23 0.10 -2.46 -32.64
N GLU A 24 -0.42 -1.74 -31.65
CA GLU A 24 0.30 -0.67 -30.95
C GLU A 24 0.42 -0.99 -29.48
N ILE A 25 1.64 -0.82 -28.93
CA ILE A 25 1.91 -0.95 -27.49
C ILE A 25 1.60 0.40 -26.85
N SER A 26 0.63 0.40 -25.94
CA SER A 26 0.25 1.58 -25.16
C SER A 26 1.12 1.70 -23.89
N GLU A 27 1.12 2.89 -23.29
CA GLU A 27 1.74 3.10 -21.97
C GLU A 27 1.14 2.18 -20.91
N ASP A 28 -0.16 1.86 -21.02
CA ASP A 28 -0.87 0.94 -20.12
C ASP A 28 -0.34 -0.50 -20.26
N ASP A 29 0.00 -0.94 -21.47
CA ASP A 29 0.54 -2.29 -21.70
C ASP A 29 1.94 -2.43 -21.06
N ILE A 30 2.77 -1.40 -21.19
CA ILE A 30 4.08 -1.34 -20.54
C ILE A 30 3.93 -1.33 -19.01
N ALA A 31 3.02 -0.50 -18.49
CA ALA A 31 2.72 -0.42 -17.07
C ALA A 31 2.24 -1.77 -16.52
N GLN A 32 1.42 -2.49 -17.28
CA GLN A 32 0.94 -3.82 -16.87
C GLN A 32 2.08 -4.86 -16.80
N VAL A 33 2.98 -4.88 -17.77
CA VAL A 33 4.17 -5.77 -17.75
C VAL A 33 5.06 -5.46 -16.57
N ILE A 34 5.35 -4.18 -16.30
CA ILE A 34 6.14 -3.75 -15.15
C ILE A 34 5.43 -4.15 -13.85
N SER A 35 4.10 -4.00 -13.77
CA SER A 35 3.30 -4.41 -12.61
C SER A 35 3.45 -5.90 -12.30
N VAL A 36 3.41 -6.75 -13.34
CA VAL A 36 3.58 -8.21 -13.18
C VAL A 36 5.00 -8.55 -12.70
N TRP A 37 6.02 -7.89 -13.24
CA TRP A 37 7.42 -8.20 -12.90
C TRP A 37 7.83 -7.69 -11.51
N THR A 38 7.37 -6.51 -11.14
CA THR A 38 7.78 -5.85 -9.89
C THR A 38 6.82 -6.07 -8.73
N GLY A 39 5.60 -6.56 -9.02
CA GLY A 39 4.51 -6.65 -8.05
C GLY A 39 3.92 -5.28 -7.67
N ILE A 40 4.31 -4.20 -8.39
CA ILE A 40 3.82 -2.84 -8.16
C ILE A 40 2.61 -2.60 -9.07
N PRO A 41 1.45 -2.17 -8.56
CA PRO A 41 0.27 -1.90 -9.38
C PRO A 41 0.43 -0.60 -10.20
N VAL A 42 1.30 -0.62 -11.23
CA VAL A 42 1.67 0.57 -12.03
C VAL A 42 0.55 1.01 -12.97
N SER A 43 -0.34 0.07 -13.34
CA SER A 43 -1.47 0.33 -14.26
C SER A 43 -2.47 1.37 -13.72
N LYS A 44 -2.42 1.68 -12.42
CA LYS A 44 -3.25 2.72 -11.79
C LYS A 44 -2.52 4.05 -11.59
N MET A 45 -1.27 4.16 -11.99
CA MET A 45 -0.45 5.37 -11.79
C MET A 45 -0.68 6.45 -12.86
N LEU A 46 -1.37 6.13 -13.95
CA LEU A 46 -1.60 7.06 -15.05
C LEU A 46 -2.87 7.88 -14.82
N ALA A 47 -2.86 9.11 -15.20
CA ALA A 47 -3.89 10.15 -15.34
C ALA A 47 -5.08 10.23 -14.34
N SER A 48 -5.59 9.15 -13.77
CA SER A 48 -6.73 9.19 -12.82
C SER A 48 -6.31 9.30 -11.35
N GLU A 49 -5.02 9.23 -11.04
CA GLU A 49 -4.52 9.17 -9.66
C GLU A 49 -4.88 10.40 -8.84
N LYS A 50 -4.72 11.60 -9.41
CA LYS A 50 -5.03 12.83 -8.67
C LYS A 50 -6.50 12.85 -8.21
N GLN A 51 -7.40 12.39 -9.06
CA GLN A 51 -8.83 12.34 -8.76
C GLN A 51 -9.15 11.21 -7.77
N LYS A 52 -8.42 10.09 -7.84
CA LYS A 52 -8.49 8.98 -6.88
C LYS A 52 -8.16 9.46 -5.46
N TYR A 53 -7.05 10.18 -5.27
CA TYR A 53 -6.66 10.70 -3.94
C TYR A 53 -7.57 11.81 -3.42
N LEU A 54 -8.25 12.55 -4.30
CA LEU A 54 -9.27 13.53 -3.89
C LEU A 54 -10.54 12.88 -3.34
N SER A 55 -10.82 11.64 -3.72
CA SER A 55 -11.99 10.89 -3.25
C SER A 55 -11.67 9.87 -2.14
N LEU A 56 -10.46 9.92 -1.58
CA LEU A 56 -9.97 8.93 -0.60
C LEU A 56 -10.89 8.79 0.61
N GLU A 57 -11.34 9.91 1.19
CA GLU A 57 -12.25 9.89 2.34
C GLU A 57 -13.55 9.16 2.03
N ASN A 58 -14.13 9.42 0.86
CA ASN A 58 -15.39 8.77 0.45
C ASN A 58 -15.20 7.24 0.30
N VAL A 59 -14.02 6.80 -0.13
CA VAL A 59 -13.72 5.37 -0.25
C VAL A 59 -13.53 4.74 1.13
N LEU A 60 -12.81 5.40 2.03
CA LEU A 60 -12.61 4.92 3.40
C LEU A 60 -13.92 4.87 4.18
N HIS A 61 -14.80 5.87 4.03
CA HIS A 61 -16.10 5.92 4.69
C HIS A 61 -17.08 4.82 4.24
N LYS A 62 -16.89 4.21 3.07
CA LYS A 62 -17.72 3.07 2.65
C LYS A 62 -17.56 1.84 3.56
N ARG A 63 -16.40 1.68 4.18
CA ARG A 63 -16.08 0.54 5.06
C ARG A 63 -15.94 0.94 6.53
N VAL A 64 -15.49 2.15 6.80
CA VAL A 64 -15.30 2.66 8.17
C VAL A 64 -16.34 3.75 8.42
N ILE A 65 -17.35 3.43 9.22
CA ILE A 65 -18.42 4.34 9.57
C ILE A 65 -18.00 5.20 10.75
N GLY A 66 -18.17 6.52 10.61
CA GLY A 66 -17.64 7.48 11.57
C GLY A 66 -16.13 7.64 11.44
N GLN A 67 -15.45 8.05 12.50
CA GLN A 67 -13.99 8.26 12.55
C GLN A 67 -13.50 9.33 11.56
N ASP A 68 -14.30 10.37 11.32
CA ASP A 68 -14.04 11.40 10.32
C ASP A 68 -12.68 12.07 10.52
N GLU A 69 -12.31 12.37 11.77
CA GLU A 69 -11.02 12.97 12.11
C GLU A 69 -9.84 12.08 11.72
N ALA A 70 -9.93 10.79 12.03
CA ALA A 70 -8.88 9.83 11.69
C ALA A 70 -8.77 9.65 10.16
N ILE A 71 -9.88 9.53 9.46
CA ILE A 71 -9.95 9.38 8.02
C ILE A 71 -9.36 10.62 7.33
N ASN A 72 -9.76 11.82 7.74
CA ASN A 72 -9.25 13.08 7.19
C ASN A 72 -7.73 13.22 7.42
N SER A 73 -7.25 12.91 8.63
CA SER A 73 -5.81 12.97 8.96
C SER A 73 -4.99 12.03 8.09
N VAL A 74 -5.47 10.81 7.86
CA VAL A 74 -4.82 9.83 6.96
C VAL A 74 -4.83 10.33 5.52
N ALA A 75 -5.98 10.81 5.03
CA ALA A 75 -6.13 11.29 3.68
C ALA A 75 -5.22 12.49 3.38
N ASP A 76 -5.13 13.44 4.31
CA ASP A 76 -4.28 14.61 4.18
C ASP A 76 -2.79 14.27 4.18
N ALA A 77 -2.36 13.30 5.01
CA ALA A 77 -0.98 12.86 5.01
C ALA A 77 -0.59 12.19 3.68
N ILE A 78 -1.47 11.35 3.15
CA ILE A 78 -1.25 10.69 1.86
C ILE A 78 -1.21 11.70 0.72
N ARG A 79 -2.13 12.68 0.70
CA ARG A 79 -2.14 13.74 -0.31
C ARG A 79 -0.86 14.58 -0.27
N ARG A 80 -0.39 14.98 0.93
CA ARG A 80 0.87 15.72 1.07
C ARG A 80 2.06 14.94 0.53
N ASN A 81 2.14 13.66 0.84
CA ASN A 81 3.21 12.81 0.32
C ASN A 81 3.14 12.72 -1.21
N ARG A 82 1.96 12.46 -1.77
CA ARG A 82 1.78 12.36 -3.23
C ARG A 82 1.95 13.68 -3.98
N ALA A 83 1.83 14.81 -3.29
CA ALA A 83 2.16 16.12 -3.83
C ALA A 83 3.68 16.43 -3.83
N GLY A 84 4.53 15.49 -3.41
CA GLY A 84 5.98 15.69 -3.34
C GLY A 84 6.43 16.57 -2.17
N LEU A 85 5.57 16.79 -1.17
CA LEU A 85 5.88 17.62 0.00
C LEU A 85 6.51 16.84 1.15
N SER A 86 6.77 15.54 0.95
CA SER A 86 7.37 14.65 1.95
C SER A 86 8.71 14.11 1.44
N ASP A 87 9.57 13.72 2.38
CA ASP A 87 10.86 13.08 2.08
C ASP A 87 10.63 11.70 1.46
N GLU A 88 11.27 11.44 0.32
CA GLU A 88 11.15 10.18 -0.44
C GLU A 88 11.70 8.97 0.35
N ASN A 89 12.61 9.19 1.31
CA ASN A 89 13.17 8.13 2.15
C ASN A 89 12.29 7.78 3.36
N LYS A 90 11.15 8.46 3.52
CA LYS A 90 10.21 8.21 4.62
C LYS A 90 8.97 7.47 4.13
N PRO A 91 8.28 6.74 5.01
CA PRO A 91 7.00 6.14 4.66
C PRO A 91 5.97 7.22 4.27
N LEU A 92 4.97 6.83 3.47
CA LEU A 92 3.88 7.71 3.05
C LEU A 92 3.19 8.42 4.22
N GLY A 93 3.10 7.76 5.36
CA GLY A 93 2.59 8.29 6.61
C GLY A 93 2.81 7.28 7.74
N SER A 94 2.94 7.79 8.95
CA SER A 94 2.96 7.03 10.20
C SER A 94 1.84 7.53 11.10
N PHE A 95 0.98 6.62 11.55
CA PHE A 95 -0.24 6.97 12.29
C PHE A 95 -0.33 6.14 13.56
N LEU A 96 -0.72 6.78 14.65
CA LEU A 96 -1.04 6.12 15.90
C LEU A 96 -2.55 6.25 16.16
N PHE A 97 -3.26 5.11 16.15
CA PHE A 97 -4.69 5.06 16.43
C PHE A 97 -4.93 4.63 17.88
N ILE A 98 -5.45 5.54 18.68
CA ILE A 98 -5.78 5.30 20.10
C ILE A 98 -7.31 5.24 20.23
N GLY A 99 -7.81 4.21 20.89
CA GLY A 99 -9.26 4.08 21.13
C GLY A 99 -9.63 2.66 21.55
N PRO A 100 -10.89 2.46 21.99
CA PRO A 100 -11.38 1.15 22.42
C PRO A 100 -11.39 0.12 21.30
N THR A 101 -11.57 -1.15 21.64
CA THR A 101 -11.75 -2.22 20.65
C THR A 101 -13.04 -2.05 19.86
N GLY A 102 -13.06 -2.50 18.61
CA GLY A 102 -14.27 -2.50 17.77
C GLY A 102 -14.59 -1.18 17.06
N VAL A 103 -13.81 -0.10 17.23
CA VAL A 103 -14.07 1.19 16.58
C VAL A 103 -13.58 1.29 15.13
N GLY A 104 -13.02 0.21 14.57
CA GLY A 104 -12.61 0.17 13.15
C GLY A 104 -11.15 0.45 12.86
N LYS A 105 -10.24 0.50 13.87
CA LYS A 105 -8.80 0.77 13.66
C LYS A 105 -8.16 -0.17 12.63
N THR A 106 -8.35 -1.47 12.81
CA THR A 106 -7.81 -2.49 11.90
C THR A 106 -8.50 -2.46 10.53
N GLU A 107 -9.80 -2.17 10.49
CA GLU A 107 -10.54 -2.07 9.24
C GLU A 107 -10.08 -0.87 8.40
N LEU A 108 -9.76 0.25 9.05
CA LEU A 108 -9.17 1.41 8.38
C LEU A 108 -7.83 1.05 7.72
N ALA A 109 -6.96 0.32 8.40
CA ALA A 109 -5.68 -0.13 7.84
C ALA A 109 -5.87 -1.08 6.64
N LYS A 110 -6.84 -2.01 6.70
CA LYS A 110 -7.18 -2.89 5.58
C LYS A 110 -7.70 -2.13 4.37
N THR A 111 -8.64 -1.21 4.61
CA THR A 111 -9.23 -0.38 3.55
C THR A 111 -8.18 0.51 2.90
N LEU A 112 -7.23 1.00 3.71
CA LEU A 112 -6.11 1.79 3.21
C LEU A 112 -5.17 0.96 2.33
N ALA A 113 -4.86 -0.29 2.72
CA ALA A 113 -4.05 -1.20 1.90
C ALA A 113 -4.72 -1.50 0.56
N ASP A 114 -6.02 -1.79 0.58
CA ASP A 114 -6.82 -2.00 -0.61
C ASP A 114 -6.84 -0.77 -1.52
N PHE A 115 -7.02 0.41 -0.94
CA PHE A 115 -7.02 1.66 -1.69
C PHE A 115 -5.67 1.97 -2.34
N LEU A 116 -4.57 1.86 -1.58
CA LEU A 116 -3.22 2.23 -2.04
C LEU A 116 -2.67 1.22 -3.05
N PHE A 117 -2.84 -0.06 -2.77
CA PHE A 117 -2.17 -1.16 -3.48
C PHE A 117 -3.14 -2.06 -4.25
N ASN A 118 -4.45 -1.80 -4.14
CA ASN A 118 -5.51 -2.58 -4.79
C ASN A 118 -5.52 -4.06 -4.40
N ASP A 119 -5.00 -4.37 -3.23
CA ASP A 119 -4.95 -5.70 -2.64
C ASP A 119 -4.96 -5.58 -1.10
N GLU A 120 -6.00 -6.10 -0.45
CA GLU A 120 -6.07 -6.16 1.02
C GLU A 120 -4.93 -6.98 1.63
N LYS A 121 -4.34 -7.92 0.85
CA LYS A 121 -3.20 -8.72 1.28
C LYS A 121 -1.89 -7.92 1.34
N SER A 122 -1.88 -6.69 0.83
CA SER A 122 -0.77 -5.75 1.02
C SER A 122 -0.74 -5.14 2.43
N LEU A 123 -1.51 -5.69 3.37
CA LEU A 123 -1.44 -5.41 4.80
C LEU A 123 -0.59 -6.47 5.50
N THR A 124 0.52 -6.05 6.09
CA THR A 124 1.33 -6.86 7.01
C THR A 124 0.92 -6.53 8.43
N ARG A 125 0.19 -7.43 9.09
CA ARG A 125 -0.21 -7.29 10.50
C ARG A 125 0.78 -8.00 11.40
N ILE A 126 1.29 -7.29 12.39
CA ILE A 126 2.19 -7.80 13.43
C ILE A 126 1.51 -7.55 14.79
N ASP A 127 1.20 -8.62 15.48
CA ASP A 127 0.61 -8.57 16.83
C ASP A 127 1.71 -8.35 17.86
N MET A 128 1.70 -7.20 18.50
CA MET A 128 2.73 -6.82 19.47
C MET A 128 2.63 -7.57 20.79
N SER A 129 1.54 -8.29 21.04
CA SER A 129 1.46 -9.19 22.19
C SER A 129 2.47 -10.36 22.14
N GLU A 130 2.94 -10.70 20.93
CA GLU A 130 4.01 -11.69 20.75
C GLU A 130 5.42 -11.14 21.04
N TYR A 131 5.53 -9.82 21.25
CA TYR A 131 6.79 -9.09 21.43
C TYR A 131 6.91 -8.42 22.80
N MET A 132 6.36 -9.07 23.83
CA MET A 132 6.39 -8.58 25.22
C MET A 132 7.76 -8.74 25.88
N GLU A 133 8.58 -9.66 25.39
CA GLU A 133 9.89 -9.97 25.96
C GLU A 133 11.02 -9.23 25.20
N LYS A 134 12.09 -8.90 25.92
CA LYS A 134 13.26 -8.21 25.37
C LYS A 134 13.87 -8.93 24.15
N PHE A 135 13.95 -10.25 24.19
CA PHE A 135 14.52 -11.04 23.10
C PHE A 135 13.64 -11.06 21.83
N SER A 136 12.40 -10.66 21.94
CA SER A 136 11.48 -10.61 20.81
C SER A 136 11.84 -9.56 19.79
N VAL A 137 12.64 -8.54 20.16
CA VAL A 137 13.13 -7.50 19.22
C VAL A 137 13.93 -8.12 18.08
N SER A 138 14.81 -9.10 18.39
CA SER A 138 15.58 -9.80 17.36
C SER A 138 14.72 -10.63 16.41
N ARG A 139 13.57 -11.13 16.84
CA ARG A 139 12.59 -11.78 15.96
C ARG A 139 11.94 -10.79 15.01
N LEU A 140 11.79 -9.54 15.44
CA LEU A 140 11.15 -8.49 14.60
C LEU A 140 12.08 -8.00 13.50
N ILE A 141 13.32 -7.66 13.83
CA ILE A 141 14.29 -7.03 12.90
C ILE A 141 15.40 -7.95 12.42
N GLY A 142 15.58 -9.12 13.04
CA GLY A 142 16.70 -10.04 12.83
C GLY A 142 17.72 -9.98 13.95
N ALA A 143 18.47 -11.07 14.10
CA ALA A 143 19.55 -11.15 15.07
C ALA A 143 20.81 -10.42 14.54
N PRO A 144 21.62 -9.79 15.41
CA PRO A 144 22.90 -9.21 15.00
C PRO A 144 23.87 -10.30 14.50
N PRO A 145 24.88 -9.93 13.69
CA PRO A 145 25.90 -10.86 13.24
C PRO A 145 26.57 -11.61 14.40
N GLY A 146 26.69 -12.93 14.27
CA GLY A 146 27.28 -13.80 15.26
C GLY A 146 26.33 -14.36 16.32
N TYR A 147 25.05 -14.00 16.28
CA TYR A 147 24.03 -14.58 17.15
C TYR A 147 23.24 -15.67 16.41
N VAL A 148 22.69 -16.62 17.19
CA VAL A 148 21.82 -17.68 16.64
C VAL A 148 20.57 -17.04 16.02
N GLY A 149 20.22 -17.49 14.79
CA GLY A 149 19.10 -16.93 14.02
C GLY A 149 19.45 -15.74 13.11
N TYR A 150 20.73 -15.39 12.96
CA TYR A 150 21.15 -14.32 12.04
C TYR A 150 20.72 -14.57 10.60
N ASP A 151 20.79 -15.80 10.13
CA ASP A 151 20.44 -16.17 8.74
C ASP A 151 18.93 -16.20 8.47
N GLU A 152 18.11 -16.22 9.50
CA GLU A 152 16.65 -16.31 9.36
C GLU A 152 15.99 -14.96 9.01
N GLY A 153 16.68 -13.84 9.25
CA GLY A 153 16.11 -12.50 9.10
C GLY A 153 15.03 -12.17 10.12
N GLY A 154 14.56 -10.94 10.16
CA GLY A 154 13.46 -10.52 11.04
C GLY A 154 12.10 -10.60 10.36
N GLN A 155 11.05 -10.85 11.11
CA GLN A 155 9.68 -10.93 10.58
C GLN A 155 9.28 -9.65 9.83
N LEU A 156 9.55 -8.49 10.41
CA LEU A 156 9.27 -7.20 9.79
C LEU A 156 10.15 -6.96 8.56
N THR A 157 11.45 -7.14 8.71
CA THR A 157 12.43 -6.87 7.65
C THR A 157 12.20 -7.79 6.44
N GLU A 158 11.91 -9.07 6.65
CA GLU A 158 11.58 -10.01 5.59
C GLU A 158 10.23 -9.69 4.94
N ALA A 159 9.22 -9.31 5.71
CA ALA A 159 7.92 -8.92 5.16
C ALA A 159 8.04 -7.69 4.25
N VAL A 160 8.79 -6.66 4.68
CA VAL A 160 9.03 -5.44 3.89
C VAL A 160 9.90 -5.74 2.68
N ARG A 161 10.93 -6.57 2.82
CA ARG A 161 11.80 -6.96 1.69
C ARG A 161 11.03 -7.68 0.59
N ARG A 162 10.10 -8.56 0.98
CA ARG A 162 9.27 -9.31 0.02
C ARG A 162 8.16 -8.47 -0.59
N ARG A 163 7.61 -7.52 0.17
CA ARG A 163 6.51 -6.64 -0.25
C ARG A 163 6.80 -5.20 0.18
N PRO A 164 7.64 -4.48 -0.56
CA PRO A 164 8.03 -3.11 -0.21
C PRO A 164 6.86 -2.12 -0.27
N TYR A 165 5.85 -2.42 -1.09
CA TYR A 165 4.61 -1.65 -1.19
C TYR A 165 3.53 -2.30 -0.36
N SER A 166 3.49 -1.98 0.94
CA SER A 166 2.54 -2.53 1.89
C SER A 166 2.20 -1.54 2.99
N VAL A 167 1.08 -1.77 3.65
CA VAL A 167 0.73 -1.16 4.92
C VAL A 167 1.20 -2.08 6.04
N ILE A 168 1.93 -1.55 7.00
CA ILE A 168 2.36 -2.29 8.19
C ILE A 168 1.47 -1.86 9.34
N LEU A 169 0.79 -2.81 9.96
CA LEU A 169 -0.04 -2.60 11.14
C LEU A 169 0.61 -3.27 12.34
N PHE A 170 1.05 -2.47 13.31
CA PHE A 170 1.41 -2.95 14.63
C PHE A 170 0.17 -2.92 15.52
N ASP A 171 -0.41 -4.09 15.75
CA ASP A 171 -1.61 -4.21 16.59
C ASP A 171 -1.22 -4.39 18.06
N GLU A 172 -2.03 -3.83 18.97
CA GLU A 172 -1.80 -3.89 20.41
C GLU A 172 -0.40 -3.39 20.84
N ILE A 173 0.01 -2.27 20.23
CA ILE A 173 1.38 -1.71 20.40
C ILE A 173 1.74 -1.46 21.87
N GLU A 174 0.74 -1.21 22.73
CA GLU A 174 0.92 -1.01 24.18
C GLU A 174 1.44 -2.24 24.94
N LYS A 175 1.32 -3.43 24.33
CA LYS A 175 1.84 -4.68 24.92
C LYS A 175 3.30 -4.95 24.59
N ALA A 176 3.87 -4.24 23.63
CA ALA A 176 5.24 -4.43 23.21
C ALA A 176 6.25 -4.07 24.28
N HIS A 177 7.39 -4.80 24.32
CA HIS A 177 8.51 -4.41 25.16
C HIS A 177 9.02 -3.01 24.76
N PRO A 178 9.46 -2.17 25.72
CA PRO A 178 9.98 -0.82 25.45
C PRO A 178 11.07 -0.77 24.36
N ASP A 179 11.93 -1.77 24.27
CA ASP A 179 12.99 -1.84 23.26
C ASP A 179 12.45 -1.92 21.82
N VAL A 180 11.21 -2.40 21.62
CA VAL A 180 10.55 -2.40 20.31
C VAL A 180 10.32 -0.97 19.84
N PHE A 181 9.90 -0.07 20.73
CA PHE A 181 9.70 1.34 20.39
C PHE A 181 10.99 2.01 19.93
N ASN A 182 12.14 1.66 20.54
CA ASN A 182 13.43 2.21 20.14
C ASN A 182 13.79 1.83 18.69
N VAL A 183 13.38 0.65 18.25
CA VAL A 183 13.58 0.18 16.88
C VAL A 183 12.68 0.93 15.88
N LEU A 184 11.44 1.20 16.27
CA LEU A 184 10.48 1.92 15.42
C LEU A 184 10.79 3.42 15.26
N LEU A 185 11.66 3.96 16.13
CA LEU A 185 12.10 5.37 16.08
C LEU A 185 13.37 5.60 15.24
N GLN A 186 14.04 4.56 14.81
CA GLN A 186 15.22 4.61 13.94
C GLN A 186 14.81 4.59 12.47
#